data_c34f3468a12c69118b69dd5197a4b1a4
#
_entry.id   c34f3468a12c69118b69dd5197a4b1a4
#
_cell.length_a   1.000
_cell.length_b   1.000
_cell.length_c   1.000
_cell.angle_alpha   90.00
_cell.angle_beta   90.00
_cell.angle_gamma   90.00
#
_symmetry.space_group_name_H-M   'P 1'
#
loop_
_entity.id
_entity.type
_entity.pdbx_description
1 polymer ?
#
loop_
_entity_poly.entity_id
_entity_poly.type
_entity_poly.pdbx_seq_one_letter_code
_entity_poly.pdbx_strand_id
1 'polypeptide(L)'
;MKRTTQIFTSACLLAVFLLTACHGDKKGADLLKQNEVTIAVDATFRPIMEMELDQFAKTHLDAILKPVYCSEDSAIQLLLNDSVRTIVVTRKLTANEQERLRQHRLSGAQSLIATDAFALIVNKNNPDTLIRVDEIRKIVSGQITHWNQLEKGSKKSKIHLVFDDSRSSTVRYMRDSLCGGKPLKGNLFAQGSNMAVIQAVKDNPDAIGVVGTDWLRGDNASVLPDFDHLDVKVMLVTASKEQYPQYYRPYQYNIAM
;
A
#
# COMPACT_ATOMS: atom_id res chain seq x y z
N MET A 1 -16.25 67.59 43.51
CA MET A 1 -15.28 67.01 42.51
C MET A 1 -14.86 65.56 42.77
N LYS A 2 -14.86 64.97 43.95
CA LYS A 2 -14.41 63.58 44.18
C LYS A 2 -15.41 62.47 43.76
N ARG A 3 -16.72 62.75 43.68
CA ARG A 3 -17.73 61.75 43.30
C ARG A 3 -17.86 61.50 41.77
N THR A 4 -17.60 62.51 40.96
CA THR A 4 -17.67 62.43 39.52
C THR A 4 -16.48 61.67 38.94
N THR A 5 -15.29 61.73 39.58
CA THR A 5 -14.10 61.03 39.14
C THR A 5 -14.18 59.49 39.40
N GLN A 6 -14.86 59.11 40.51
CA GLN A 6 -15.07 57.66 40.80
C GLN A 6 -16.05 56.98 39.85
N ILE A 7 -17.07 57.71 39.36
CA ILE A 7 -18.02 57.14 38.41
C ILE A 7 -17.38 56.96 37.03
N PHE A 8 -16.48 57.87 36.61
CA PHE A 8 -15.75 57.77 35.35
C PHE A 8 -14.72 56.61 35.37
N THR A 9 -14.02 56.40 36.49
CA THR A 9 -13.05 55.30 36.62
C THR A 9 -13.75 53.93 36.64
N SER A 10 -14.94 53.87 37.28
CA SER A 10 -15.73 52.60 37.31
C SER A 10 -16.32 52.27 35.97
N ALA A 11 -16.77 53.27 35.20
CA ALA A 11 -17.29 53.07 33.82
C ALA A 11 -16.22 52.66 32.80
N CYS A 12 -14.99 53.21 32.94
CA CYS A 12 -13.87 52.78 32.07
C CYS A 12 -13.38 51.36 32.41
N LEU A 13 -13.40 50.90 33.66
CA LEU A 13 -13.07 49.54 34.03
C LEU A 13 -14.10 48.54 33.49
N LEU A 14 -15.39 48.90 33.50
CA LEU A 14 -16.45 48.05 32.93
C LEU A 14 -16.37 47.94 31.40
N ALA A 15 -15.97 49.03 30.70
CA ALA A 15 -15.79 49.03 29.25
C ALA A 15 -14.57 48.17 28.78
N VAL A 16 -13.51 48.07 29.58
CA VAL A 16 -12.35 47.21 29.27
C VAL A 16 -12.68 45.73 29.42
N PHE A 17 -13.60 45.37 30.33
CA PHE A 17 -14.06 43.98 30.48
C PHE A 17 -14.97 43.50 29.32
N LEU A 18 -15.65 44.41 28.63
CA LEU A 18 -16.50 44.09 27.49
C LEU A 18 -15.72 43.90 26.17
N LEU A 19 -14.46 44.35 26.08
CA LEU A 19 -13.65 44.23 24.89
C LEU A 19 -12.84 42.91 24.84
N THR A 20 -12.82 42.15 25.93
CA THR A 20 -12.15 40.81 25.96
C THR A 20 -13.07 39.65 25.61
N ALA A 21 -14.38 39.90 25.36
CA ALA A 21 -15.37 38.88 25.03
C ALA A 21 -15.46 38.51 23.53
N CYS A 22 -14.67 39.17 22.67
CA CYS A 22 -14.57 38.78 21.25
C CYS A 22 -13.28 38.01 20.99
N HIS A 23 -13.12 36.86 21.65
CA HIS A 23 -12.28 35.77 21.14
C HIS A 23 -13.20 34.87 20.33
N GLY A 24 -13.43 35.33 19.07
CA GLY A 24 -14.24 34.58 18.11
C GLY A 24 -13.68 33.19 17.86
N ASP A 25 -14.55 32.29 18.00
CA ASP A 25 -14.66 30.96 17.38
C ASP A 25 -13.42 30.33 16.69
N LYS A 26 -12.45 29.93 17.49
CA LYS A 26 -11.56 28.83 17.11
C LYS A 26 -12.24 27.46 17.24
N LYS A 27 -13.43 27.38 17.84
CA LYS A 27 -14.17 26.12 18.01
C LYS A 27 -14.64 25.50 16.71
N GLY A 28 -14.96 26.26 15.67
CA GLY A 28 -15.37 25.71 14.39
C GLY A 28 -14.23 25.06 13.61
N ALA A 29 -13.03 25.65 13.65
CA ALA A 29 -11.84 25.07 13.01
C ALA A 29 -11.28 23.86 13.78
N ASP A 30 -11.44 23.83 15.11
CA ASP A 30 -11.05 22.67 15.95
C ASP A 30 -12.04 21.51 15.84
N LEU A 31 -13.34 21.77 15.66
CA LEU A 31 -14.34 20.72 15.44
C LEU A 31 -14.10 19.98 14.12
N LEU A 32 -13.69 20.68 13.06
CA LEU A 32 -13.33 20.05 11.79
C LEU A 32 -12.04 19.22 11.90
N LYS A 33 -11.09 19.62 12.74
CA LYS A 33 -9.89 18.82 13.04
C LYS A 33 -10.18 17.62 13.93
N GLN A 34 -11.19 17.68 14.78
CA GLN A 34 -11.55 16.59 15.69
C GLN A 34 -12.16 15.37 14.96
N ASN A 35 -12.69 15.55 13.76
CA ASN A 35 -13.30 14.49 12.95
C ASN A 35 -12.37 14.00 11.83
N GLU A 36 -11.12 14.45 11.81
CA GLU A 36 -10.12 14.06 10.82
C GLU A 36 -9.20 12.98 11.38
N VAL A 37 -9.18 11.83 10.72
CA VAL A 37 -8.31 10.70 11.08
C VAL A 37 -7.35 10.43 9.94
N THR A 38 -6.06 10.53 10.23
CA THR A 38 -5.01 10.09 9.30
C THR A 38 -4.79 8.60 9.41
N ILE A 39 -4.83 7.88 8.29
CA ILE A 39 -4.53 6.47 8.18
C ILE A 39 -3.32 6.27 7.28
N ALA A 40 -2.33 5.46 7.70
CA ALA A 40 -1.22 5.10 6.83
C ALA A 40 -1.52 3.76 6.14
N VAL A 41 -1.35 3.74 4.84
CA VAL A 41 -1.75 2.61 3.99
C VAL A 41 -0.55 2.18 3.16
N ASP A 42 -0.28 0.87 3.12
CA ASP A 42 0.65 0.32 2.15
C ASP A 42 0.20 0.72 0.73
N ALA A 43 1.08 1.36 0.00
CA ALA A 43 0.79 1.91 -1.33
C ALA A 43 0.32 0.85 -2.33
N THR A 44 0.58 -0.43 -2.06
CA THR A 44 0.05 -1.55 -2.87
C THR A 44 -1.47 -1.55 -2.89
N PHE A 45 -2.13 -1.14 -1.80
CA PHE A 45 -3.59 -1.12 -1.67
C PHE A 45 -4.24 0.20 -2.09
N ARG A 46 -3.49 1.15 -2.67
CA ARG A 46 -4.06 2.46 -3.03
C ARG A 46 -5.35 2.35 -3.84
N PRO A 47 -5.45 1.57 -4.94
CA PRO A 47 -6.65 1.57 -5.77
C PRO A 47 -7.90 1.13 -5.01
N ILE A 48 -7.83 0.06 -4.22
CA ILE A 48 -8.96 -0.41 -3.44
C ILE A 48 -9.29 0.55 -2.30
N MET A 49 -8.28 1.09 -1.62
CA MET A 49 -8.49 2.01 -0.51
C MET A 49 -9.10 3.35 -0.96
N GLU A 50 -8.75 3.85 -2.13
CA GLU A 50 -9.39 5.06 -2.68
C GLU A 50 -10.89 4.82 -2.94
N MET A 51 -11.27 3.64 -3.45
CA MET A 51 -12.67 3.28 -3.64
C MET A 51 -13.44 3.17 -2.31
N GLU A 52 -12.86 2.47 -1.33
CA GLU A 52 -13.47 2.29 -0.02
C GLU A 52 -13.62 3.61 0.74
N LEU A 53 -12.61 4.48 0.69
CA LEU A 53 -12.64 5.80 1.33
C LEU A 53 -13.65 6.73 0.66
N ASP A 54 -13.78 6.68 -0.66
CA ASP A 54 -14.81 7.44 -1.39
C ASP A 54 -16.21 6.96 -0.99
N GLN A 55 -16.42 5.66 -0.88
CA GLN A 55 -17.70 5.10 -0.42
C GLN A 55 -17.98 5.44 1.05
N PHE A 56 -16.96 5.39 1.92
CA PHE A 56 -17.08 5.79 3.31
C PHE A 56 -17.49 7.26 3.45
N ALA A 57 -16.84 8.15 2.69
CA ALA A 57 -17.14 9.59 2.71
C ALA A 57 -18.57 9.92 2.28
N LYS A 58 -19.16 9.13 1.38
CA LYS A 58 -20.56 9.31 0.95
C LYS A 58 -21.56 8.93 2.03
N THR A 59 -21.20 8.05 2.95
CA THR A 59 -22.08 7.52 4.01
C THR A 59 -21.82 8.12 5.39
N HIS A 60 -20.66 8.76 5.59
CA HIS A 60 -20.22 9.32 6.87
C HIS A 60 -19.75 10.78 6.67
N LEU A 61 -20.74 11.67 6.51
CA LEU A 61 -20.49 13.09 6.17
C LEU A 61 -19.78 13.90 7.28
N ASP A 62 -19.75 13.37 8.49
CA ASP A 62 -19.17 13.97 9.69
C ASP A 62 -17.75 13.46 10.00
N ALA A 63 -17.23 12.49 9.23
CA ALA A 63 -15.92 11.89 9.42
C ALA A 63 -15.03 12.08 8.18
N ILE A 64 -13.80 12.54 8.39
CA ILE A 64 -12.81 12.75 7.33
C ILE A 64 -11.66 11.77 7.55
N LEU A 65 -11.49 10.82 6.64
CA LEU A 65 -10.34 9.91 6.61
C LEU A 65 -9.32 10.42 5.59
N LYS A 66 -8.07 10.63 6.05
CA LYS A 66 -6.96 11.07 5.20
C LYS A 66 -5.94 9.96 5.02
N PRO A 67 -5.85 9.32 3.85
CA PRO A 67 -4.86 8.29 3.60
C PRO A 67 -3.47 8.92 3.36
N VAL A 68 -2.45 8.30 3.93
CA VAL A 68 -1.03 8.49 3.62
C VAL A 68 -0.53 7.20 3.01
N TYR A 69 -0.35 7.19 1.71
CA TYR A 69 0.17 6.02 0.99
C TYR A 69 1.69 6.00 1.05
N CYS A 70 2.26 4.92 1.59
CA CYS A 70 3.68 4.74 1.76
C CYS A 70 4.06 3.26 1.70
N SER A 71 5.33 2.91 1.87
CA SER A 71 5.72 1.51 1.98
C SER A 71 5.21 0.89 3.28
N GLU A 72 5.02 -0.44 3.31
CA GLU A 72 4.58 -1.18 4.51
C GLU A 72 5.42 -0.83 5.73
N ASP A 73 6.74 -0.84 5.61
CA ASP A 73 7.63 -0.51 6.72
C ASP A 73 7.44 0.93 7.20
N SER A 74 7.20 1.88 6.27
CA SER A 74 6.93 3.27 6.63
C SER A 74 5.62 3.43 7.36
N ALA A 75 4.55 2.74 6.94
CA ALA A 75 3.26 2.74 7.64
C ALA A 75 3.41 2.23 9.08
N ILE A 76 4.15 1.14 9.27
CA ILE A 76 4.43 0.60 10.60
C ILE A 76 5.24 1.59 11.45
N GLN A 77 6.26 2.25 10.90
CA GLN A 77 7.02 3.27 11.64
C GLN A 77 6.15 4.46 12.06
N LEU A 78 5.23 4.92 11.20
CA LEU A 78 4.28 5.98 11.56
C LEU A 78 3.40 5.57 12.74
N LEU A 79 2.94 4.32 12.80
CA LEU A 79 2.18 3.79 13.93
C LEU A 79 3.05 3.73 15.21
N LEU A 80 4.27 3.18 15.10
CA LEU A 80 5.17 3.01 16.24
C LEU A 80 5.66 4.34 16.84
N ASN A 81 5.68 5.39 16.03
CA ASN A 81 6.04 6.75 16.44
C ASN A 81 4.82 7.60 16.86
N ASP A 82 3.65 6.97 16.99
CA ASP A 82 2.38 7.62 17.35
C ASP A 82 1.95 8.78 16.40
N SER A 83 2.47 8.75 15.16
CA SER A 83 2.10 9.72 14.13
C SER A 83 0.74 9.42 13.50
N VAL A 84 0.33 8.15 13.50
CA VAL A 84 -1.00 7.67 13.10
C VAL A 84 -1.49 6.61 14.07
N ARG A 85 -2.81 6.45 14.18
CA ARG A 85 -3.44 5.45 15.04
C ARG A 85 -3.98 4.24 14.28
N THR A 86 -4.04 4.32 12.97
CA THR A 86 -4.56 3.27 12.09
C THR A 86 -3.63 3.08 10.91
N ILE A 87 -3.32 1.82 10.62
CA ILE A 87 -2.55 1.43 9.43
C ILE A 87 -3.23 0.28 8.70
N VAL A 88 -3.03 0.22 7.39
CA VAL A 88 -3.44 -0.93 6.54
C VAL A 88 -2.17 -1.51 5.93
N VAL A 89 -1.85 -2.73 6.33
CA VAL A 89 -0.61 -3.44 5.97
C VAL A 89 -0.88 -4.92 5.74
N THR A 90 0.04 -5.65 5.12
CA THR A 90 -0.15 -7.06 4.75
C THR A 90 0.23 -8.05 5.84
N ARG A 91 0.86 -7.61 6.93
CA ARG A 91 1.32 -8.48 8.01
C ARG A 91 0.86 -8.02 9.39
N LYS A 92 0.87 -8.94 10.31
CA LYS A 92 0.72 -8.61 11.74
C LYS A 92 1.97 -7.92 12.26
N LEU A 93 1.82 -7.11 13.30
CA LEU A 93 2.95 -6.56 14.04
C LEU A 93 3.74 -7.69 14.70
N THR A 94 5.06 -7.59 14.66
CA THR A 94 5.97 -8.50 15.36
C THR A 94 5.86 -8.31 16.87
N ALA A 95 6.36 -9.27 17.66
CA ALA A 95 6.38 -9.19 19.12
C ALA A 95 7.12 -7.92 19.61
N ASN A 96 8.25 -7.56 18.96
CA ASN A 96 9.01 -6.37 19.29
C ASN A 96 8.24 -5.07 18.99
N GLU A 97 7.51 -5.01 17.86
CA GLU A 97 6.67 -3.86 17.50
C GLU A 97 5.50 -3.71 18.49
N GLN A 98 4.86 -4.80 18.86
CA GLN A 98 3.81 -4.79 19.88
C GLN A 98 4.34 -4.34 21.25
N GLU A 99 5.56 -4.77 21.63
CA GLU A 99 6.20 -4.33 22.87
C GLU A 99 6.49 -2.82 22.85
N ARG A 100 6.98 -2.29 21.74
CA ARG A 100 7.17 -0.83 21.59
C ARG A 100 5.85 -0.07 21.76
N LEU A 101 4.73 -0.54 21.23
CA LEU A 101 3.42 0.08 21.45
C LEU A 101 3.04 0.04 22.94
N ARG A 102 3.25 -1.09 23.64
CA ARG A 102 2.97 -1.20 25.09
C ARG A 102 3.78 -0.22 25.92
N GLN A 103 5.05 0.00 25.58
CA GLN A 103 5.90 0.99 26.25
C GLN A 103 5.34 2.41 26.13
N HIS A 104 4.65 2.72 25.03
CA HIS A 104 3.90 3.96 24.83
C HIS A 104 2.47 3.92 25.39
N ARG A 105 2.12 2.89 26.18
CA ARG A 105 0.77 2.64 26.72
C ARG A 105 -0.31 2.50 25.63
N LEU A 106 0.08 2.01 24.48
CA LEU A 106 -0.82 1.71 23.36
C LEU A 106 -1.02 0.19 23.24
N SER A 107 -2.24 -0.22 22.90
CA SER A 107 -2.52 -1.58 22.51
C SER A 107 -3.05 -1.59 21.09
N GLY A 108 -2.42 -2.35 20.19
CA GLY A 108 -2.88 -2.47 18.81
C GLY A 108 -3.93 -3.58 18.67
N ALA A 109 -5.17 -3.22 18.34
CA ALA A 109 -6.13 -4.18 17.80
C ALA A 109 -5.75 -4.50 16.34
N GLN A 110 -5.85 -5.77 15.95
CA GLN A 110 -5.54 -6.24 14.61
C GLN A 110 -6.73 -7.03 14.05
N SER A 111 -7.17 -6.67 12.86
CA SER A 111 -8.26 -7.35 12.16
C SER A 111 -7.82 -7.69 10.73
N LEU A 112 -8.15 -8.90 10.29
CA LEU A 112 -8.06 -9.25 8.87
C LEU A 112 -9.28 -8.66 8.17
N ILE A 113 -9.05 -7.78 7.19
CA ILE A 113 -10.14 -7.12 6.44
C ILE A 113 -10.33 -7.74 5.05
N ALA A 114 -9.24 -8.23 4.43
CA ALA A 114 -9.29 -8.86 3.12
C ALA A 114 -8.07 -9.75 2.90
N THR A 115 -8.13 -10.58 1.87
CA THR A 115 -6.98 -11.29 1.30
C THR A 115 -6.72 -10.71 -0.09
N ASP A 116 -5.48 -10.30 -0.34
CA ASP A 116 -5.02 -9.77 -1.62
C ASP A 116 -3.96 -10.68 -2.24
N ALA A 117 -3.69 -10.47 -3.53
CA ALA A 117 -2.64 -11.15 -4.26
C ALA A 117 -1.80 -10.14 -5.03
N PHE A 118 -0.60 -10.55 -5.40
CA PHE A 118 0.16 -9.85 -6.42
C PHE A 118 0.21 -10.67 -7.71
N ALA A 119 0.40 -9.96 -8.80
CA ALA A 119 0.57 -10.53 -10.14
C ALA A 119 2.01 -10.34 -10.60
N LEU A 120 2.50 -11.30 -11.37
CA LEU A 120 3.67 -11.15 -12.21
C LEU A 120 3.22 -10.68 -13.58
N ILE A 121 3.77 -9.57 -14.05
CA ILE A 121 3.44 -8.98 -15.34
C ILE A 121 4.67 -8.93 -16.24
N VAL A 122 4.46 -9.11 -17.53
CA VAL A 122 5.48 -9.01 -18.57
C VAL A 122 5.01 -8.15 -19.71
N ASN A 123 5.94 -7.68 -20.53
CA ASN A 123 5.64 -6.89 -21.73
C ASN A 123 4.66 -7.62 -22.64
N LYS A 124 3.77 -6.87 -23.30
CA LYS A 124 2.75 -7.40 -24.22
C LYS A 124 3.33 -8.29 -25.33
N ASN A 125 4.56 -8.01 -25.76
CA ASN A 125 5.25 -8.76 -26.80
C ASN A 125 6.10 -9.91 -26.25
N ASN A 126 6.15 -10.12 -24.94
CA ASN A 126 6.88 -11.24 -24.36
C ASN A 126 6.13 -12.55 -24.62
N PRO A 127 6.76 -13.57 -25.24
CA PRO A 127 6.15 -14.87 -25.46
C PRO A 127 6.11 -15.74 -24.19
N ASP A 128 7.01 -15.50 -23.25
CA ASP A 128 7.21 -16.32 -22.05
C ASP A 128 6.25 -15.84 -20.94
N THR A 129 5.09 -16.49 -20.84
CA THR A 129 4.00 -16.10 -19.93
C THR A 129 3.66 -17.14 -18.87
N LEU A 130 4.36 -18.28 -18.87
CA LEU A 130 4.15 -19.38 -17.92
C LEU A 130 5.35 -19.46 -16.99
N ILE A 131 5.11 -19.60 -15.67
CA ILE A 131 6.17 -19.67 -14.69
C ILE A 131 5.79 -20.58 -13.50
N ARG A 132 6.74 -21.32 -12.97
CA ARG A 132 6.58 -22.10 -11.75
C ARG A 132 7.01 -21.31 -10.52
N VAL A 133 6.39 -21.57 -9.38
CA VAL A 133 6.78 -20.93 -8.10
C VAL A 133 8.24 -21.20 -7.74
N ASP A 134 8.76 -22.38 -8.04
CA ASP A 134 10.19 -22.70 -7.80
C ASP A 134 11.13 -21.93 -8.75
N GLU A 135 10.70 -21.62 -9.97
CA GLU A 135 11.44 -20.72 -10.87
C GLU A 135 11.46 -19.29 -10.37
N ILE A 136 10.31 -18.78 -9.88
CA ILE A 136 10.25 -17.45 -9.21
C ILE A 136 11.25 -17.42 -8.06
N ARG A 137 11.28 -18.46 -7.21
CA ARG A 137 12.24 -18.59 -6.11
C ARG A 137 13.70 -18.53 -6.60
N LYS A 138 14.00 -19.22 -7.71
CA LYS A 138 15.34 -19.22 -8.30
C LYS A 138 15.71 -17.84 -8.90
N ILE A 139 14.76 -17.12 -9.50
CA ILE A 139 14.98 -15.77 -10.01
C ILE A 139 15.29 -14.82 -8.84
N VAL A 140 14.45 -14.78 -7.81
CA VAL A 140 14.63 -13.86 -6.68
C VAL A 140 15.85 -14.20 -5.82
N SER A 141 16.34 -15.43 -5.86
CA SER A 141 17.60 -15.85 -5.22
C SER A 141 18.84 -15.68 -6.11
N GLY A 142 18.68 -15.27 -7.37
CA GLY A 142 19.75 -15.05 -8.33
C GLY A 142 20.32 -16.32 -8.97
N GLN A 143 19.66 -17.47 -8.83
CA GLN A 143 20.05 -18.74 -9.46
C GLN A 143 19.66 -18.79 -10.94
N ILE A 144 18.52 -18.19 -11.30
CA ILE A 144 18.05 -17.97 -12.66
C ILE A 144 18.20 -16.47 -12.94
N THR A 145 18.90 -16.14 -14.03
CA THR A 145 19.18 -14.76 -14.43
C THR A 145 18.78 -14.44 -15.85
N HIS A 146 18.49 -15.47 -16.67
CA HIS A 146 18.12 -15.35 -18.06
C HIS A 146 16.82 -16.09 -18.37
N TRP A 147 16.05 -15.60 -19.32
CA TRP A 147 14.77 -16.19 -19.71
C TRP A 147 14.89 -17.64 -20.16
N ASN A 148 15.91 -17.97 -20.97
CA ASN A 148 16.13 -19.36 -21.47
C ASN A 148 16.54 -20.39 -20.40
N GLN A 149 16.68 -19.97 -19.16
CA GLN A 149 16.89 -20.88 -18.01
C GLN A 149 15.57 -21.34 -17.39
N LEU A 150 14.45 -20.71 -17.78
CA LEU A 150 13.10 -21.15 -17.40
C LEU A 150 12.69 -22.36 -18.24
N GLU A 151 11.88 -23.26 -17.68
CA GLU A 151 11.37 -24.46 -18.39
C GLU A 151 10.62 -24.11 -19.67
N LYS A 152 9.86 -23.02 -19.65
CA LYS A 152 9.10 -22.51 -20.79
C LYS A 152 9.69 -21.22 -21.39
N GLY A 153 10.92 -20.90 -20.99
CA GLY A 153 11.59 -19.69 -21.46
C GLY A 153 12.20 -19.87 -22.85
N SER A 154 12.04 -18.86 -23.70
CA SER A 154 12.50 -18.87 -25.09
C SER A 154 13.59 -17.84 -25.38
N LYS A 155 13.65 -16.76 -24.61
CA LYS A 155 14.55 -15.62 -24.83
C LYS A 155 15.92 -15.83 -24.17
N LYS A 156 16.99 -15.37 -24.82
CA LYS A 156 18.36 -15.45 -24.28
C LYS A 156 18.77 -14.25 -23.42
N SER A 157 17.90 -13.25 -23.32
CA SER A 157 18.16 -12.03 -22.56
C SER A 157 18.09 -12.25 -21.05
N LYS A 158 18.65 -11.30 -20.29
CA LYS A 158 18.59 -11.29 -18.84
C LYS A 158 17.19 -10.91 -18.38
N ILE A 159 16.73 -11.53 -17.30
CA ILE A 159 15.51 -11.14 -16.61
C ILE A 159 15.79 -9.90 -15.78
N HIS A 160 14.93 -8.89 -15.91
CA HIS A 160 14.90 -7.70 -15.06
C HIS A 160 13.67 -7.78 -14.17
N LEU A 161 13.87 -8.09 -12.87
CA LEU A 161 12.76 -8.17 -11.92
C LEU A 161 12.50 -6.79 -11.32
N VAL A 162 11.29 -6.28 -11.49
CA VAL A 162 10.93 -4.90 -11.20
C VAL A 162 9.90 -4.83 -10.09
N PHE A 163 10.18 -4.04 -9.06
CA PHE A 163 9.32 -3.81 -7.90
C PHE A 163 9.00 -2.33 -7.74
N ASP A 164 7.99 -2.04 -6.93
CA ASP A 164 7.60 -0.69 -6.55
C ASP A 164 8.64 -0.02 -5.63
N ASP A 165 8.79 -0.50 -4.39
CA ASP A 165 9.75 0.03 -3.39
C ASP A 165 10.47 -1.13 -2.71
N SER A 166 11.74 -0.93 -2.37
CA SER A 166 12.57 -1.95 -1.70
C SER A 166 12.03 -2.35 -0.31
N ARG A 167 11.18 -1.53 0.30
CA ARG A 167 10.53 -1.74 1.60
C ARG A 167 9.05 -2.05 1.48
N SER A 168 8.58 -2.38 0.29
CA SER A 168 7.17 -2.72 0.05
C SER A 168 6.82 -4.11 0.58
N SER A 169 5.53 -4.33 0.75
CA SER A 169 4.98 -5.64 1.10
C SER A 169 5.28 -6.71 0.06
N THR A 170 5.32 -6.36 -1.23
CA THR A 170 5.66 -7.28 -2.33
C THR A 170 7.08 -7.81 -2.20
N VAL A 171 8.07 -6.93 -1.97
CA VAL A 171 9.47 -7.31 -1.74
C VAL A 171 9.61 -8.13 -0.46
N ARG A 172 8.96 -7.72 0.63
CA ARG A 172 8.95 -8.47 1.88
C ARG A 172 8.39 -9.89 1.67
N TYR A 173 7.23 -10.01 1.02
CA TYR A 173 6.62 -11.31 0.75
C TYR A 173 7.56 -12.23 -0.06
N MET A 174 8.18 -11.72 -1.13
CA MET A 174 9.14 -12.48 -1.93
C MET A 174 10.32 -12.95 -1.10
N ARG A 175 10.86 -12.09 -0.24
CA ARG A 175 11.95 -12.43 0.67
C ARG A 175 11.52 -13.52 1.68
N ASP A 176 10.43 -13.31 2.36
CA ASP A 176 10.02 -14.16 3.49
C ASP A 176 9.46 -15.51 3.01
N SER A 177 8.61 -15.51 1.97
CA SER A 177 7.93 -16.71 1.47
C SER A 177 8.76 -17.51 0.46
N LEU A 178 9.60 -16.86 -0.35
CA LEU A 178 10.34 -17.53 -1.41
C LEU A 178 11.83 -17.70 -1.08
N CYS A 179 12.42 -16.81 -0.28
CA CYS A 179 13.84 -16.86 0.08
C CYS A 179 14.10 -17.22 1.54
N GLY A 180 13.07 -17.60 2.32
CA GLY A 180 13.20 -17.97 3.72
C GLY A 180 13.80 -16.86 4.59
N GLY A 181 13.41 -15.61 4.34
CA GLY A 181 13.89 -14.41 5.04
C GLY A 181 15.25 -13.90 4.60
N LYS A 182 15.94 -14.57 3.65
CA LYS A 182 17.22 -14.10 3.13
C LYS A 182 17.02 -12.97 2.12
N PRO A 183 17.98 -12.01 2.01
CA PRO A 183 17.91 -10.94 1.02
C PRO A 183 17.75 -11.48 -0.40
N LEU A 184 16.95 -10.79 -1.20
CA LEU A 184 16.84 -11.05 -2.64
C LEU A 184 18.18 -10.77 -3.32
N LYS A 185 18.55 -11.60 -4.31
CA LYS A 185 19.86 -11.53 -5.00
C LYS A 185 19.74 -11.40 -6.52
N GLY A 186 18.53 -11.41 -7.06
CA GLY A 186 18.32 -11.31 -8.50
C GLY A 186 18.73 -9.95 -9.08
N ASN A 187 18.50 -9.79 -10.38
CA ASN A 187 18.64 -8.51 -11.09
C ASN A 187 17.41 -7.65 -10.81
N LEU A 188 17.44 -6.90 -9.71
CA LEU A 188 16.29 -6.26 -9.07
C LEU A 188 16.32 -4.74 -9.30
N PHE A 189 15.16 -4.17 -9.63
CA PHE A 189 14.99 -2.73 -9.86
C PHE A 189 13.77 -2.21 -9.13
N ALA A 190 13.94 -1.19 -8.30
CA ALA A 190 12.85 -0.46 -7.66
C ALA A 190 12.46 0.75 -8.53
N GLN A 191 11.15 0.92 -8.77
CA GLN A 191 10.60 2.00 -9.62
C GLN A 191 9.91 3.11 -8.82
N GLY A 192 9.74 2.94 -7.51
CA GLY A 192 9.13 3.93 -6.63
C GLY A 192 7.59 3.83 -6.52
N SER A 193 6.90 3.17 -7.46
CA SER A 193 5.45 2.95 -7.38
C SER A 193 4.98 1.80 -8.28
N ASN A 194 3.80 1.23 -7.99
CA ASN A 194 3.21 0.19 -8.82
C ASN A 194 2.91 0.66 -10.26
N MET A 195 2.47 1.91 -10.45
CA MET A 195 2.28 2.48 -11.80
C MET A 195 3.61 2.55 -12.57
N ALA A 196 4.70 2.93 -11.91
CA ALA A 196 6.02 2.96 -12.53
C ALA A 196 6.55 1.56 -12.86
N VAL A 197 6.19 0.53 -12.08
CA VAL A 197 6.46 -0.88 -12.43
C VAL A 197 5.74 -1.27 -13.72
N ILE A 198 4.44 -0.97 -13.84
CA ILE A 198 3.66 -1.25 -15.04
C ILE A 198 4.29 -0.55 -16.25
N GLN A 199 4.66 0.73 -16.12
CA GLN A 199 5.32 1.47 -17.20
C GLN A 199 6.69 0.87 -17.57
N ALA A 200 7.52 0.52 -16.59
CA ALA A 200 8.82 -0.12 -16.84
C ALA A 200 8.68 -1.46 -17.58
N VAL A 201 7.63 -2.23 -17.30
CA VAL A 201 7.33 -3.47 -18.03
C VAL A 201 6.86 -3.21 -19.46
N LYS A 202 6.06 -2.14 -19.71
CA LYS A 202 5.67 -1.72 -21.06
C LYS A 202 6.89 -1.36 -21.91
N ASP A 203 7.88 -0.70 -21.30
CA ASP A 203 9.05 -0.16 -21.99
C ASP A 203 10.18 -1.20 -22.14
N ASN A 204 10.21 -2.23 -21.31
CA ASN A 204 11.27 -3.23 -21.29
C ASN A 204 10.73 -4.65 -21.54
N PRO A 205 10.98 -5.22 -22.74
CA PRO A 205 10.54 -6.59 -23.09
C PRO A 205 11.11 -7.69 -22.19
N ASP A 206 12.18 -7.41 -21.46
CA ASP A 206 12.88 -8.37 -20.59
C ASP A 206 12.52 -8.24 -19.11
N ALA A 207 11.61 -7.32 -18.79
CA ALA A 207 11.14 -7.12 -17.43
C ALA A 207 10.08 -8.15 -17.02
N ILE A 208 10.16 -8.56 -15.75
CA ILE A 208 9.07 -9.14 -14.97
C ILE A 208 8.72 -8.12 -13.89
N GLY A 209 7.53 -7.55 -13.93
CA GLY A 209 7.03 -6.66 -12.88
C GLY A 209 6.25 -7.43 -11.82
N VAL A 210 6.36 -6.98 -10.57
CA VAL A 210 5.55 -7.48 -9.45
C VAL A 210 4.66 -6.35 -8.97
N VAL A 211 3.34 -6.53 -9.07
CA VAL A 211 2.34 -5.51 -8.73
C VAL A 211 1.16 -6.13 -7.97
N GLY A 212 0.51 -5.36 -7.11
CA GLY A 212 -0.77 -5.77 -6.53
C GLY A 212 -1.83 -5.95 -7.63
N THR A 213 -2.71 -6.94 -7.48
CA THR A 213 -3.73 -7.23 -8.51
C THR A 213 -4.69 -6.07 -8.74
N ASP A 214 -4.93 -5.25 -7.73
CA ASP A 214 -5.79 -4.07 -7.82
C ASP A 214 -5.27 -3.00 -8.78
N TRP A 215 -3.96 -2.96 -9.04
CA TRP A 215 -3.34 -2.04 -9.99
C TRP A 215 -3.57 -2.46 -11.46
N LEU A 216 -4.08 -3.66 -11.68
CA LEU A 216 -4.39 -4.23 -12.99
C LEU A 216 -5.89 -4.17 -13.32
N ARG A 217 -6.68 -3.45 -12.52
CA ARG A 217 -8.07 -3.13 -12.86
C ARG A 217 -8.07 -2.10 -13.99
N GLY A 218 -8.84 -2.37 -15.05
CA GLY A 218 -9.10 -1.35 -16.06
C GLY A 218 -9.98 -0.22 -15.51
N ASP A 219 -10.11 0.86 -16.28
CA ASP A 219 -10.91 2.05 -15.93
C ASP A 219 -12.40 1.74 -15.68
N ASN A 220 -12.88 0.62 -16.16
CA ASN A 220 -14.20 0.11 -15.83
C ASN A 220 -14.09 -0.66 -14.50
N ALA A 221 -14.64 -0.08 -13.45
CA ALA A 221 -14.75 -0.67 -12.11
C ALA A 221 -15.64 -1.93 -12.08
N SER A 222 -15.45 -2.84 -13.01
CA SER A 222 -16.07 -4.15 -13.01
C SER A 222 -15.48 -4.97 -11.87
N VAL A 223 -16.31 -5.78 -11.24
CA VAL A 223 -16.01 -6.58 -10.04
C VAL A 223 -14.82 -7.54 -10.24
N LEU A 224 -14.44 -7.85 -11.49
CA LEU A 224 -13.33 -8.74 -11.80
C LEU A 224 -12.28 -8.03 -12.67
N PRO A 225 -10.98 -8.23 -12.39
CA PRO A 225 -9.91 -7.72 -13.25
C PRO A 225 -10.03 -8.36 -14.64
N ASP A 226 -10.03 -7.53 -15.68
CA ASP A 226 -9.96 -8.00 -17.06
C ASP A 226 -8.49 -8.00 -17.51
N PHE A 227 -7.81 -9.11 -17.28
CA PHE A 227 -6.39 -9.26 -17.60
C PHE A 227 -6.10 -9.41 -19.11
N ASP A 228 -7.11 -9.53 -19.96
CA ASP A 228 -6.91 -9.72 -21.39
C ASP A 228 -6.84 -8.39 -22.17
N HIS A 229 -7.36 -7.31 -21.60
CA HIS A 229 -7.36 -5.97 -22.21
C HIS A 229 -6.27 -5.03 -21.68
N LEU A 230 -5.28 -5.56 -20.95
CA LEU A 230 -4.16 -4.77 -20.44
C LEU A 230 -3.08 -4.54 -21.51
N ASP A 231 -2.33 -3.45 -21.38
CA ASP A 231 -1.12 -3.19 -22.17
C ASP A 231 0.10 -4.04 -21.75
N VAL A 232 -0.07 -4.90 -20.76
CA VAL A 232 0.89 -5.89 -20.30
C VAL A 232 0.22 -7.26 -20.26
N LYS A 233 1.01 -8.33 -20.22
CA LYS A 233 0.49 -9.69 -19.98
C LYS A 233 0.69 -10.09 -18.54
N VAL A 234 -0.35 -10.67 -17.94
CA VAL A 234 -0.25 -11.30 -16.63
C VAL A 234 0.25 -12.73 -16.80
N MET A 235 1.33 -13.07 -16.13
CA MET A 235 1.88 -14.42 -16.16
C MET A 235 0.96 -15.40 -15.43
N LEU A 236 0.87 -16.60 -15.97
CA LEU A 236 0.19 -17.71 -15.33
C LEU A 236 1.20 -18.48 -14.47
N VAL A 237 0.81 -18.77 -13.25
CA VAL A 237 1.68 -19.35 -12.22
C VAL A 237 1.19 -20.73 -11.83
N THR A 238 2.11 -21.65 -11.55
CA THR A 238 1.80 -22.95 -10.95
C THR A 238 2.75 -23.30 -9.81
N ALA A 239 2.21 -23.91 -8.76
CA ALA A 239 2.99 -24.53 -7.69
C ALA A 239 3.18 -26.04 -7.92
N SER A 240 2.46 -26.65 -8.89
CA SER A 240 2.52 -28.06 -9.19
C SER A 240 3.91 -28.46 -9.72
N LYS A 241 4.36 -29.65 -9.34
CA LYS A 241 5.58 -30.30 -9.84
C LYS A 241 5.31 -31.36 -10.91
N GLU A 242 4.05 -31.52 -11.29
CA GLU A 242 3.65 -32.47 -12.31
C GLU A 242 4.26 -32.15 -13.68
N GLN A 243 4.32 -33.15 -14.54
CA GLN A 243 4.85 -33.00 -15.92
C GLN A 243 3.95 -32.09 -16.78
N TYR A 244 2.63 -32.12 -16.56
CA TYR A 244 1.63 -31.29 -17.26
C TYR A 244 0.80 -30.51 -16.26
N PRO A 245 1.37 -29.44 -15.63
CA PRO A 245 0.70 -28.70 -14.59
C PRO A 245 -0.35 -27.78 -15.17
N GLN A 246 -1.39 -27.55 -14.40
CA GLN A 246 -2.30 -26.44 -14.65
C GLN A 246 -1.69 -25.14 -14.14
N TYR A 247 -1.80 -24.05 -14.91
CA TYR A 247 -1.34 -22.72 -14.59
C TYR A 247 -2.53 -21.81 -14.32
N TYR A 248 -2.39 -20.89 -13.38
CA TYR A 248 -3.47 -20.03 -12.89
C TYR A 248 -3.08 -18.56 -12.97
N ARG A 249 -4.05 -17.70 -13.29
CA ARG A 249 -3.98 -16.25 -13.08
C ARG A 249 -4.43 -15.93 -11.66
N PRO A 250 -4.05 -14.76 -11.10
CA PRO A 250 -4.43 -14.34 -9.75
C PRO A 250 -5.89 -13.82 -9.68
N TYR A 251 -6.84 -14.63 -10.14
CA TYR A 251 -8.25 -14.38 -9.92
C TYR A 251 -8.66 -14.77 -8.48
N GLN A 252 -9.67 -14.10 -7.94
CA GLN A 252 -10.13 -14.31 -6.57
C GLN A 252 -10.39 -15.78 -6.25
N TYR A 253 -11.00 -16.54 -7.14
CA TYR A 253 -11.27 -17.96 -6.94
C TYR A 253 -10.01 -18.84 -6.93
N ASN A 254 -8.90 -18.38 -7.51
CA ASN A 254 -7.61 -19.07 -7.47
C ASN A 254 -6.77 -18.70 -6.23
N ILE A 255 -7.08 -17.58 -5.57
CA ILE A 255 -6.38 -17.09 -4.38
C ILE A 255 -6.91 -17.78 -3.12
N ALA A 256 -8.18 -18.16 -3.13
CA ALA A 256 -8.88 -18.76 -1.99
C ALA A 256 -8.63 -20.27 -1.82
N MET A 257 -7.90 -20.92 -2.72
CA MET A 257 -7.48 -22.32 -2.65
C MET A 257 -6.08 -22.46 -2.05
#